data_31cc058f2fdb17819032545deee1fa64
#
_entry.id   31cc058f2fdb17819032545deee1fa64
#
_cell.length_a   1.000
_cell.length_b   1.000
_cell.length_c   1.000
_cell.angle_alpha   90.00
_cell.angle_beta   90.00
_cell.angle_gamma   90.00
#
_symmetry.space_group_name_H-M   'P 1'
#
loop_
_entity.id
_entity.type
_entity.pdbx_description
1 polymer ?
#
loop_
_entity_poly.entity_id
_entity_poly.type
_entity_poly.pdbx_seq_one_letter_code
_entity_poly.pdbx_strand_id
1 'polypeptide(L)'
;LFPEIGAALFMAAFAPAGVLAGGLPQEVALGSFLALALRDVAALYYARTQVLRARGLKPKRHPALLALWGSALLAFLLAQGRLLPYPVFLALLLLALYGSLTLFRPPVPARVVGWTQMGFGLLVVLSAALCYTLQGLPTALLGVPALHRLLGFALVALAFLAGVYLLVKRKVPRFARALLGLYDLNALLGLLYLAFAGKVLPHPLLALFGVALLHALIKRPHPWPGIGFFLLGLLLLWH
;
A
#
# COMPACT_ATOMS: atom_id res chain seq x y z
N LEU A 1 -13.77 -22.49 11.01
CA LEU A 1 -13.00 -21.24 10.96
C LEU A 1 -11.97 -21.11 12.09
N PHE A 2 -12.31 -21.49 13.33
CA PHE A 2 -11.37 -21.41 14.47
C PHE A 2 -10.11 -22.29 14.30
N PRO A 3 -10.19 -23.54 13.82
CA PRO A 3 -9.01 -24.35 13.58
C PRO A 3 -8.07 -23.75 12.52
N GLU A 4 -8.65 -23.18 11.47
CA GLU A 4 -7.88 -22.56 10.38
C GLU A 4 -7.14 -21.30 10.83
N ILE A 5 -7.77 -20.49 11.70
CA ILE A 5 -7.12 -19.31 12.32
C ILE A 5 -5.99 -19.77 13.24
N GLY A 6 -6.23 -20.80 14.06
CA GLY A 6 -5.21 -21.38 14.94
C GLY A 6 -3.99 -21.87 14.15
N ALA A 7 -4.22 -22.59 13.04
CA ALA A 7 -3.15 -23.04 12.15
C ALA A 7 -2.37 -21.87 11.53
N ALA A 8 -3.07 -20.82 11.08
CA ALA A 8 -2.46 -19.64 10.52
C ALA A 8 -1.58 -18.90 11.54
N LEU A 9 -2.06 -18.70 12.76
CA LEU A 9 -1.31 -18.08 13.85
C LEU A 9 -0.11 -18.95 14.28
N PHE A 10 -0.29 -20.27 14.30
CA PHE A 10 0.83 -21.20 14.56
C PHE A 10 1.92 -21.08 13.51
N MET A 11 1.54 -21.03 12.22
CA MET A 11 2.52 -20.81 11.13
C MET A 11 3.19 -19.44 11.24
N ALA A 12 2.46 -18.40 11.62
CA ALA A 12 3.02 -17.08 11.83
C ALA A 12 4.05 -17.05 12.99
N ALA A 13 3.95 -17.95 13.96
CA ALA A 13 4.86 -18.04 15.10
C ALA A 13 6.26 -18.57 14.74
N PHE A 14 6.45 -19.17 13.56
CA PHE A 14 7.79 -19.57 13.11
C PHE A 14 8.69 -18.37 12.79
N ALA A 15 8.14 -17.24 12.33
CA ALA A 15 8.93 -16.06 12.02
C ALA A 15 9.62 -15.48 13.28
N PRO A 16 8.91 -15.20 14.40
CA PRO A 16 9.57 -14.75 15.63
C PRO A 16 10.57 -15.77 16.19
N ALA A 17 10.30 -17.07 16.05
CA ALA A 17 11.26 -18.09 16.47
C ALA A 17 12.56 -17.99 15.69
N GLY A 18 12.51 -17.81 14.36
CA GLY A 18 13.68 -17.58 13.52
C GLY A 18 14.42 -16.28 13.85
N VAL A 19 13.67 -15.20 14.11
CA VAL A 19 14.23 -13.89 14.49
C VAL A 19 15.00 -13.98 15.82
N LEU A 20 14.41 -14.64 16.83
CA LEU A 20 15.06 -14.83 18.15
C LEU A 20 16.27 -15.78 18.05
N ALA A 21 16.15 -16.86 17.30
CA ALA A 21 17.28 -17.77 17.04
C ALA A 21 18.46 -17.08 16.33
N GLY A 22 18.15 -16.06 15.50
CA GLY A 22 19.15 -15.20 14.86
C GLY A 22 19.73 -14.10 15.77
N GLY A 23 19.36 -14.06 17.05
CA GLY A 23 19.87 -13.07 18.02
C GLY A 23 19.32 -11.65 17.84
N LEU A 24 18.24 -11.48 17.08
CA LEU A 24 17.59 -10.17 16.87
C LEU A 24 16.72 -9.79 18.08
N PRO A 25 16.43 -8.48 18.26
CA PRO A 25 15.63 -7.97 19.37
C PRO A 25 14.22 -8.56 19.44
N GLN A 26 13.66 -8.66 20.66
CA GLN A 26 12.30 -9.20 20.88
C GLN A 26 11.23 -8.35 20.19
N GLU A 27 11.44 -7.05 20.05
CA GLU A 27 10.53 -6.15 19.35
C GLU A 27 10.42 -6.52 17.87
N VAL A 28 11.53 -6.92 17.23
CA VAL A 28 11.56 -7.39 15.84
C VAL A 28 10.84 -8.73 15.71
N ALA A 29 11.02 -9.63 16.69
CA ALA A 29 10.30 -10.90 16.73
C ALA A 29 8.79 -10.69 16.89
N LEU A 30 8.36 -9.84 17.81
CA LEU A 30 6.96 -9.50 18.02
C LEU A 30 6.37 -8.83 16.77
N GLY A 31 7.06 -7.86 16.20
CA GLY A 31 6.65 -7.19 14.97
C GLY A 31 6.50 -8.16 13.79
N SER A 32 7.43 -9.08 13.63
CA SER A 32 7.36 -10.13 12.59
C SER A 32 6.14 -11.03 12.76
N PHE A 33 5.87 -11.45 13.99
CA PHE A 33 4.66 -12.23 14.33
C PHE A 33 3.40 -11.46 13.98
N LEU A 34 3.27 -10.22 14.45
CA LEU A 34 2.10 -9.38 14.24
C LEU A 34 1.87 -9.10 12.74
N ALA A 35 2.93 -8.83 11.97
CA ALA A 35 2.84 -8.63 10.54
C ALA A 35 2.21 -9.84 9.82
N LEU A 36 2.70 -11.04 10.11
CA LEU A 36 2.20 -12.27 9.50
C LEU A 36 0.82 -12.63 10.02
N ALA A 37 0.56 -12.54 11.33
CA ALA A 37 -0.72 -12.84 11.92
C ALA A 37 -1.85 -11.98 11.33
N LEU A 38 -1.63 -10.66 11.21
CA LEU A 38 -2.59 -9.73 10.61
C LEU A 38 -2.83 -10.05 9.13
N ARG A 39 -1.75 -10.33 8.39
CA ARG A 39 -1.85 -10.74 6.99
C ARG A 39 -2.62 -12.04 6.82
N ASP A 40 -2.34 -13.05 7.65
CA ASP A 40 -2.92 -14.38 7.51
C ASP A 40 -4.40 -14.38 7.87
N VAL A 41 -4.82 -13.65 8.91
CA VAL A 41 -6.22 -13.45 9.24
C VAL A 41 -6.96 -12.78 8.08
N ALA A 42 -6.43 -11.68 7.55
CA ALA A 42 -7.04 -10.98 6.41
C ALA A 42 -7.15 -11.89 5.17
N ALA A 43 -6.07 -12.61 4.84
CA ALA A 43 -5.99 -13.51 3.70
C ALA A 43 -6.95 -14.69 3.81
N LEU A 44 -7.07 -15.28 4.99
CA LEU A 44 -7.92 -16.44 5.27
C LEU A 44 -9.41 -16.09 5.02
N TYR A 45 -9.90 -15.02 5.62
CA TYR A 45 -11.29 -14.59 5.44
C TYR A 45 -11.60 -14.21 3.98
N TYR A 46 -10.68 -13.50 3.33
CA TYR A 46 -10.80 -13.13 1.93
C TYR A 46 -10.81 -14.37 1.02
N ALA A 47 -9.80 -15.24 1.13
CA ALA A 47 -9.66 -16.41 0.28
C ALA A 47 -10.85 -17.36 0.43
N ARG A 48 -11.27 -17.64 1.68
CA ARG A 48 -12.46 -18.46 1.95
C ARG A 48 -13.71 -17.89 1.29
N THR A 49 -13.92 -16.57 1.41
CA THR A 49 -15.09 -15.91 0.81
C THR A 49 -15.05 -16.04 -0.71
N GLN A 50 -13.90 -15.82 -1.37
CA GLN A 50 -13.76 -15.96 -2.81
C GLN A 50 -13.94 -17.39 -3.29
N VAL A 51 -13.38 -18.38 -2.59
CA VAL A 51 -13.53 -19.80 -2.96
C VAL A 51 -14.99 -20.24 -2.85
N LEU A 52 -15.70 -19.83 -1.80
CA LEU A 52 -17.13 -20.13 -1.66
C LEU A 52 -17.96 -19.49 -2.78
N ARG A 53 -17.65 -18.25 -3.16
CA ARG A 53 -18.30 -17.57 -4.27
C ARG A 53 -18.00 -18.24 -5.62
N ALA A 54 -16.77 -18.70 -5.85
CA ALA A 54 -16.40 -19.42 -7.05
C ALA A 54 -17.11 -20.77 -7.19
N ARG A 55 -17.56 -21.35 -6.07
CA ARG A 55 -18.42 -22.56 -6.02
C ARG A 55 -19.91 -22.24 -6.16
N GLY A 56 -20.30 -21.01 -6.49
CA GLY A 56 -21.70 -20.60 -6.65
C GLY A 56 -22.43 -20.30 -5.33
N LEU A 57 -21.75 -20.39 -4.19
CA LEU A 57 -22.33 -20.07 -2.89
C LEU A 57 -22.38 -18.55 -2.69
N LYS A 58 -23.27 -18.09 -1.81
CA LYS A 58 -23.46 -16.65 -1.49
C LYS A 58 -23.01 -16.34 -0.05
N PRO A 59 -21.71 -16.43 0.27
CA PRO A 59 -21.23 -16.12 1.61
C PRO A 59 -21.40 -14.63 1.92
N LYS A 60 -21.60 -14.32 3.21
CA LYS A 60 -21.59 -12.95 3.71
C LYS A 60 -20.18 -12.33 3.48
N ARG A 61 -20.12 -11.14 2.90
CA ARG A 61 -18.84 -10.46 2.56
C ARG A 61 -18.27 -9.67 3.74
N HIS A 62 -19.12 -9.22 4.66
CA HIS A 62 -18.69 -8.37 5.77
C HIS A 62 -17.60 -8.97 6.68
N PRO A 63 -17.55 -10.29 7.00
CA PRO A 63 -16.44 -10.80 7.79
C PRO A 63 -15.08 -10.66 7.09
N ALA A 64 -15.06 -10.85 5.76
CA ALA A 64 -13.83 -10.66 4.98
C ALA A 64 -13.43 -9.19 4.92
N LEU A 65 -14.39 -8.27 4.74
CA LEU A 65 -14.12 -6.83 4.75
C LEU A 65 -13.63 -6.37 6.12
N LEU A 66 -14.25 -6.83 7.20
CA LEU A 66 -13.81 -6.52 8.57
C LEU A 66 -12.39 -7.04 8.84
N ALA A 67 -12.07 -8.26 8.40
CA ALA A 67 -10.73 -8.81 8.57
C ALA A 67 -9.69 -8.01 7.77
N LEU A 68 -9.98 -7.66 6.51
CA LEU A 68 -9.10 -6.87 5.65
C LEU A 68 -8.82 -5.48 6.22
N TRP A 69 -9.87 -4.71 6.50
CA TRP A 69 -9.75 -3.35 6.99
C TRP A 69 -9.32 -3.28 8.45
N GLY A 70 -9.76 -4.23 9.28
CA GLY A 70 -9.31 -4.35 10.67
C GLY A 70 -7.82 -4.64 10.76
N SER A 71 -7.30 -5.55 9.92
CA SER A 71 -5.86 -5.82 9.85
C SER A 71 -5.05 -4.62 9.37
N ALA A 72 -5.53 -3.88 8.36
CA ALA A 72 -4.88 -2.67 7.90
C ALA A 72 -4.89 -1.55 8.96
N LEU A 73 -6.02 -1.34 9.63
CA LEU A 73 -6.12 -0.35 10.71
C LEU A 73 -5.21 -0.70 11.89
N LEU A 74 -5.23 -1.96 12.31
CA LEU A 74 -4.38 -2.40 13.42
C LEU A 74 -2.90 -2.29 13.05
N ALA A 75 -2.51 -2.65 11.82
CA ALA A 75 -1.15 -2.45 11.34
C ALA A 75 -0.75 -0.97 11.32
N PHE A 76 -1.67 -0.07 10.97
CA PHE A 76 -1.44 1.37 11.07
C PHE A 76 -1.15 1.82 12.51
N LEU A 77 -2.01 1.40 13.46
CA LEU A 77 -1.82 1.74 14.88
C LEU A 77 -0.51 1.19 15.44
N LEU A 78 -0.16 -0.06 15.08
CA LEU A 78 1.10 -0.68 15.48
C LEU A 78 2.32 0.02 14.83
N ALA A 79 2.17 0.52 13.60
CA ALA A 79 3.21 1.29 12.95
C ALA A 79 3.40 2.67 13.62
N GLN A 80 2.33 3.32 14.06
CA GLN A 80 2.41 4.54 14.88
C GLN A 80 3.15 4.28 16.20
N GLY A 81 2.90 3.12 16.84
CA GLY A 81 3.59 2.66 18.04
C GLY A 81 5.02 2.13 17.80
N ARG A 82 5.54 2.18 16.56
CA ARG A 82 6.86 1.67 16.15
C ARG A 82 7.05 0.16 16.34
N LEU A 83 5.99 -0.59 16.54
CA LEU A 83 6.02 -2.06 16.62
C LEU A 83 6.04 -2.72 15.24
N LEU A 84 5.50 -2.03 14.23
CA LEU A 84 5.55 -2.48 12.83
C LEU A 84 6.19 -1.42 11.94
N PRO A 85 6.95 -1.84 10.90
CA PRO A 85 7.37 -0.93 9.84
C PRO A 85 6.17 -0.43 9.02
N TYR A 86 6.18 0.84 8.63
CA TYR A 86 5.12 1.41 7.77
C TYR A 86 4.88 0.67 6.45
N PRO A 87 5.88 0.13 5.75
CA PRO A 87 5.65 -0.66 4.55
C PRO A 87 4.80 -1.89 4.77
N VAL A 88 4.82 -2.48 5.97
CA VAL A 88 3.91 -3.58 6.33
C VAL A 88 2.46 -3.10 6.36
N PHE A 89 2.21 -1.94 6.99
CA PHE A 89 0.89 -1.31 6.94
C PHE A 89 0.45 -1.05 5.50
N LEU A 90 1.31 -0.48 4.65
CA LEU A 90 0.99 -0.20 3.25
C LEU A 90 0.69 -1.48 2.46
N ALA A 91 1.43 -2.56 2.69
CA ALA A 91 1.17 -3.86 2.08
C ALA A 91 -0.21 -4.42 2.49
N LEU A 92 -0.59 -4.29 3.76
CA LEU A 92 -1.89 -4.70 4.26
C LEU A 92 -3.03 -3.78 3.78
N LEU A 93 -2.78 -2.49 3.63
CA LEU A 93 -3.72 -1.54 3.03
C LEU A 93 -3.98 -1.90 1.56
N LEU A 94 -2.93 -2.21 0.80
CA LEU A 94 -3.06 -2.66 -0.59
C LEU A 94 -3.85 -3.98 -0.68
N LEU A 95 -3.61 -4.91 0.24
CA LEU A 95 -4.39 -6.15 0.35
C LEU A 95 -5.87 -5.84 0.64
N ALA A 96 -6.16 -4.90 1.54
CA ALA A 96 -7.53 -4.51 1.89
C ALA A 96 -8.25 -3.85 0.71
N LEU A 97 -7.58 -2.95 -0.01
CA LEU A 97 -8.11 -2.31 -1.23
C LEU A 97 -8.38 -3.34 -2.33
N TYR A 98 -7.39 -4.18 -2.65
CA TYR A 98 -7.53 -5.24 -3.65
C TYR A 98 -8.64 -6.22 -3.27
N GLY A 99 -8.65 -6.68 -2.02
CA GLY A 99 -9.65 -7.60 -1.50
C GLY A 99 -11.06 -7.02 -1.58
N SER A 100 -11.23 -5.75 -1.19
CA SER A 100 -12.51 -5.04 -1.29
C SER A 100 -12.99 -4.95 -2.74
N LEU A 101 -12.13 -4.50 -3.66
CA LEU A 101 -12.47 -4.38 -5.07
C LEU A 101 -12.90 -5.72 -5.68
N THR A 102 -12.18 -6.80 -5.38
CA THR A 102 -12.48 -8.13 -5.95
C THR A 102 -13.68 -8.81 -5.30
N LEU A 103 -14.00 -8.50 -4.04
CA LEU A 103 -15.22 -8.98 -3.39
C LEU A 103 -16.50 -8.41 -4.00
N PHE A 104 -16.44 -7.24 -4.66
CA PHE A 104 -17.60 -6.65 -5.36
C PHE A 104 -17.64 -6.96 -6.87
N ARG A 105 -16.59 -7.62 -7.39
CA ARG A 105 -16.53 -8.09 -8.79
C ARG A 105 -16.96 -9.56 -8.91
N PRO A 106 -17.12 -10.12 -10.12
CA PRO A 106 -17.30 -11.55 -10.33
C PRO A 106 -16.24 -12.37 -9.59
N PRO A 107 -16.56 -13.57 -9.08
CA PRO A 107 -15.60 -14.38 -8.35
C PRO A 107 -14.41 -14.77 -9.23
N VAL A 108 -13.21 -14.70 -8.66
CA VAL A 108 -11.99 -15.12 -9.34
C VAL A 108 -11.71 -16.60 -9.11
N PRO A 109 -11.06 -17.29 -10.08
CA PRO A 109 -10.67 -18.69 -9.88
C PRO A 109 -9.78 -18.88 -8.65
N ALA A 110 -9.95 -20.01 -7.96
CA ALA A 110 -9.19 -20.31 -6.73
C ALA A 110 -7.68 -20.24 -6.94
N ARG A 111 -7.17 -20.64 -8.13
CA ARG A 111 -5.75 -20.53 -8.49
C ARG A 111 -5.28 -19.08 -8.47
N VAL A 112 -6.08 -18.15 -9.00
CA VAL A 112 -5.74 -16.71 -9.01
C VAL A 112 -5.73 -16.17 -7.58
N VAL A 113 -6.71 -16.58 -6.75
CA VAL A 113 -6.72 -16.23 -5.32
C VAL A 113 -5.43 -16.70 -4.64
N GLY A 114 -4.99 -17.93 -4.89
CA GLY A 114 -3.75 -18.47 -4.32
C GLY A 114 -2.51 -17.65 -4.72
N TRP A 115 -2.32 -17.38 -6.01
CA TRP A 115 -1.19 -16.58 -6.50
C TRP A 115 -1.17 -15.15 -5.95
N THR A 116 -2.33 -14.49 -5.92
CA THR A 116 -2.42 -13.13 -5.38
C THR A 116 -2.13 -13.10 -3.88
N GLN A 117 -2.62 -14.09 -3.12
CA GLN A 117 -2.32 -14.18 -1.69
C GLN A 117 -0.85 -14.48 -1.41
N MET A 118 -0.21 -15.31 -2.25
CA MET A 118 1.24 -15.54 -2.17
C MET A 118 2.01 -14.25 -2.46
N GLY A 119 1.63 -13.49 -3.49
CA GLY A 119 2.24 -12.20 -3.81
C GLY A 119 2.14 -11.19 -2.67
N PHE A 120 0.96 -11.04 -2.06
CA PHE A 120 0.78 -10.18 -0.88
C PHE A 120 1.53 -10.69 0.34
N GLY A 121 1.63 -12.01 0.53
CA GLY A 121 2.45 -12.60 1.59
C GLY A 121 3.92 -12.25 1.43
N LEU A 122 4.46 -12.42 0.22
CA LEU A 122 5.83 -12.05 -0.10
C LEU A 122 6.06 -10.54 0.10
N LEU A 123 5.12 -9.69 -0.32
CA LEU A 123 5.20 -8.25 -0.13
C LEU A 123 5.31 -7.88 1.36
N VAL A 124 4.49 -8.48 2.24
CA VAL A 124 4.55 -8.25 3.69
C VAL A 124 5.87 -8.72 4.27
N VAL A 125 6.32 -9.92 3.90
CA VAL A 125 7.60 -10.48 4.40
C VAL A 125 8.78 -9.61 3.96
N LEU A 126 8.86 -9.24 2.69
CA LEU A 126 9.93 -8.38 2.18
C LEU A 126 9.89 -6.99 2.81
N SER A 127 8.69 -6.42 2.99
CA SER A 127 8.53 -5.13 3.66
C SER A 127 9.03 -5.16 5.09
N ALA A 128 8.73 -6.21 5.85
CA ALA A 128 9.22 -6.39 7.21
C ALA A 128 10.72 -6.63 7.23
N ALA A 129 11.22 -7.60 6.45
CA ALA A 129 12.62 -7.97 6.42
C ALA A 129 13.52 -6.80 6.03
N LEU A 130 13.23 -6.13 4.91
CA LEU A 130 14.02 -4.98 4.44
C LEU A 130 14.05 -3.85 5.48
N CYS A 131 12.92 -3.55 6.12
CA CYS A 131 12.88 -2.48 7.10
C CYS A 131 13.65 -2.82 8.36
N TYR A 132 13.52 -4.03 8.87
CA TYR A 132 14.27 -4.44 10.07
C TYR A 132 15.77 -4.57 9.82
N THR A 133 16.20 -5.00 8.61
CA THR A 133 17.63 -5.07 8.28
C THR A 133 18.22 -3.69 7.95
N LEU A 134 17.44 -2.76 7.41
CA LEU A 134 17.92 -1.46 6.97
C LEU A 134 17.75 -0.34 8.02
N GLN A 135 17.12 -0.62 9.16
CA GLN A 135 16.92 0.37 10.24
C GLN A 135 18.22 0.99 10.80
N GLY A 136 19.36 0.36 10.56
CA GLY A 136 20.67 0.89 10.94
C GLY A 136 21.41 1.67 9.84
N LEU A 137 20.90 1.70 8.61
CA LEU A 137 21.55 2.42 7.50
C LEU A 137 21.11 3.89 7.52
N PRO A 138 22.04 4.85 7.57
CA PRO A 138 21.70 6.27 7.51
C PRO A 138 20.99 6.55 6.17
N THR A 139 19.77 7.04 6.25
CA THR A 139 18.94 7.41 5.07
C THR A 139 19.61 8.45 4.17
N ALA A 140 20.58 9.20 4.73
CA ALA A 140 21.42 10.13 3.99
C ALA A 140 22.27 9.45 2.90
N LEU A 141 22.69 8.19 3.11
CA LEU A 141 23.50 7.44 2.15
C LEU A 141 22.76 7.07 0.85
N LEU A 142 21.43 7.02 0.88
CA LEU A 142 20.65 6.58 -0.27
C LEU A 142 20.23 7.74 -1.20
N GLY A 143 20.44 9.00 -0.81
CA GLY A 143 20.01 10.16 -1.62
C GLY A 143 18.49 10.25 -1.86
N VAL A 144 17.73 9.28 -1.37
CA VAL A 144 16.29 9.15 -1.61
C VAL A 144 15.50 10.38 -1.16
N PRO A 145 15.78 10.97 0.04
CA PRO A 145 15.05 12.16 0.48
C PRO A 145 15.35 13.37 -0.40
N ALA A 146 16.59 13.54 -0.84
CA ALA A 146 16.98 14.66 -1.71
C ALA A 146 16.35 14.52 -3.10
N LEU A 147 16.42 13.31 -3.68
CA LEU A 147 15.82 13.00 -4.96
C LEU A 147 14.29 13.16 -4.91
N HIS A 148 13.63 12.66 -3.87
CA HIS A 148 12.19 12.80 -3.68
C HIS A 148 11.77 14.28 -3.61
N ARG A 149 12.49 15.11 -2.84
CA ARG A 149 12.20 16.55 -2.71
C ARG A 149 12.41 17.28 -4.04
N LEU A 150 13.55 17.06 -4.69
CA LEU A 150 13.87 17.70 -5.97
C LEU A 150 12.81 17.37 -7.04
N LEU A 151 12.49 16.07 -7.16
CA LEU A 151 11.47 15.60 -8.07
C LEU A 151 10.09 16.17 -7.70
N GLY A 152 9.78 16.20 -6.40
CA GLY A 152 8.51 16.74 -5.88
C GLY A 152 8.30 18.20 -6.27
N PHE A 153 9.28 19.08 -6.06
CA PHE A 153 9.18 20.49 -6.45
C PHE A 153 9.01 20.67 -7.98
N ALA A 154 9.79 19.94 -8.78
CA ALA A 154 9.64 19.97 -10.23
C ALA A 154 8.25 19.50 -10.67
N LEU A 155 7.74 18.43 -10.06
CA LEU A 155 6.43 17.87 -10.37
C LEU A 155 5.28 18.80 -9.97
N VAL A 156 5.37 19.53 -8.84
CA VAL A 156 4.38 20.56 -8.49
C VAL A 156 4.26 21.60 -9.58
N ALA A 157 5.38 22.17 -10.05
CA ALA A 157 5.36 23.14 -11.14
C ALA A 157 4.76 22.55 -12.43
N LEU A 158 5.18 21.33 -12.79
CA LEU A 158 4.65 20.63 -13.96
C LEU A 158 3.17 20.26 -13.82
N ALA A 159 2.65 20.00 -12.60
CA ALA A 159 1.24 19.78 -12.37
C ALA A 159 0.40 21.01 -12.74
N PHE A 160 0.80 22.18 -12.26
CA PHE A 160 0.11 23.43 -12.59
C PHE A 160 0.16 23.73 -14.08
N LEU A 161 1.34 23.60 -14.71
CA LEU A 161 1.49 23.83 -16.16
C LEU A 161 0.64 22.84 -16.97
N ALA A 162 0.68 21.56 -16.63
CA ALA A 162 -0.15 20.54 -17.27
C ALA A 162 -1.64 20.79 -17.03
N GLY A 163 -2.02 21.18 -15.81
CA GLY A 163 -3.38 21.54 -15.47
C GLY A 163 -3.93 22.66 -16.34
N VAL A 164 -3.22 23.78 -16.40
CA VAL A 164 -3.57 24.93 -17.26
C VAL A 164 -3.63 24.51 -18.74
N TYR A 165 -2.62 23.80 -19.23
CA TYR A 165 -2.59 23.31 -20.61
C TYR A 165 -3.82 22.44 -20.93
N LEU A 166 -4.17 21.51 -20.07
CA LEU A 166 -5.29 20.58 -20.27
C LEU A 166 -6.67 21.23 -20.08
N LEU A 167 -6.76 22.30 -19.30
CA LEU A 167 -7.98 23.12 -19.22
C LEU A 167 -8.25 23.86 -20.53
N VAL A 168 -7.19 24.23 -21.28
CA VAL A 168 -7.31 24.91 -22.58
C VAL A 168 -7.49 23.89 -23.72
N LYS A 169 -6.81 22.76 -23.66
CA LYS A 169 -6.82 21.72 -24.71
C LYS A 169 -7.79 20.61 -24.38
N ARG A 170 -8.59 20.17 -25.39
CA ARG A 170 -9.60 19.13 -25.20
C ARG A 170 -9.06 17.69 -25.27
N LYS A 171 -7.79 17.51 -25.66
CA LYS A 171 -7.16 16.17 -25.80
C LYS A 171 -6.01 16.01 -24.80
N VAL A 172 -5.95 14.87 -24.13
CA VAL A 172 -4.84 14.51 -23.24
C VAL A 172 -3.65 14.06 -24.09
N PRO A 173 -2.57 14.84 -24.14
CA PRO A 173 -1.39 14.50 -24.94
C PRO A 173 -0.56 13.39 -24.28
N ARG A 174 0.38 12.82 -25.04
CA ARG A 174 1.26 11.75 -24.53
C ARG A 174 2.10 12.22 -23.34
N PHE A 175 2.54 13.49 -23.32
CA PHE A 175 3.34 14.00 -22.22
C PHE A 175 2.59 14.00 -20.87
N ALA A 176 1.28 14.24 -20.85
CA ALA A 176 0.48 14.21 -19.63
C ALA A 176 0.42 12.80 -19.02
N ARG A 177 0.45 11.77 -19.86
CA ARG A 177 0.54 10.36 -19.39
C ARG A 177 1.94 10.02 -18.87
N ALA A 178 2.99 10.53 -19.53
CA ALA A 178 4.36 10.37 -19.04
C ALA A 178 4.56 11.10 -17.70
N LEU A 179 3.98 12.30 -17.56
CA LEU A 179 4.01 13.04 -16.31
C LEU A 179 3.30 12.30 -15.18
N LEU A 180 2.17 11.63 -15.47
CA LEU A 180 1.50 10.76 -14.51
C LEU A 180 2.44 9.65 -14.00
N GLY A 181 3.19 8.99 -14.88
CA GLY A 181 4.19 7.99 -14.48
C GLY A 181 5.33 8.57 -13.61
N LEU A 182 5.72 9.83 -13.82
CA LEU A 182 6.68 10.51 -12.93
C LEU A 182 6.10 10.79 -11.54
N TYR A 183 4.79 11.09 -11.45
CA TYR A 183 4.12 11.19 -10.14
C TYR A 183 4.07 9.85 -9.42
N ASP A 184 3.79 8.76 -10.14
CA ASP A 184 3.80 7.41 -9.56
C ASP A 184 5.20 7.08 -9.01
N LEU A 185 6.25 7.38 -9.78
CA LEU A 185 7.64 7.20 -9.36
C LEU A 185 7.98 8.04 -8.11
N ASN A 186 7.60 9.31 -8.10
CA ASN A 186 7.85 10.17 -6.93
C ASN A 186 7.07 9.75 -5.70
N ALA A 187 5.82 9.27 -5.87
CA ALA A 187 5.04 8.70 -4.80
C ALA A 187 5.71 7.43 -4.24
N LEU A 188 6.25 6.57 -5.11
CA LEU A 188 7.02 5.40 -4.71
C LEU A 188 8.28 5.79 -3.91
N LEU A 189 9.03 6.79 -4.37
CA LEU A 189 10.20 7.32 -3.64
C LEU A 189 9.80 7.89 -2.27
N GLY A 190 8.66 8.57 -2.19
CA GLY A 190 8.09 9.06 -0.93
C GLY A 190 7.72 7.93 0.03
N LEU A 191 7.13 6.85 -0.48
CA LEU A 191 6.83 5.65 0.29
C LEU A 191 8.09 4.96 0.80
N LEU A 192 9.12 4.84 -0.05
CA LEU A 192 10.43 4.32 0.35
C LEU A 192 11.05 5.20 1.44
N TYR A 193 10.98 6.53 1.29
CA TYR A 193 11.47 7.45 2.31
C TYR A 193 10.73 7.28 3.65
N LEU A 194 9.40 7.16 3.62
CA LEU A 194 8.60 6.87 4.82
C LEU A 194 9.04 5.58 5.51
N ALA A 195 9.29 4.53 4.72
CA ALA A 195 9.75 3.26 5.24
C ALA A 195 11.01 3.40 6.09
N PHE A 196 11.95 4.26 5.65
CA PHE A 196 13.21 4.47 6.35
C PHE A 196 13.14 5.55 7.44
N ALA A 197 12.34 6.59 7.25
CA ALA A 197 12.27 7.71 8.20
C ALA A 197 11.43 7.41 9.44
N GLY A 198 10.56 6.41 9.38
CA GLY A 198 9.70 6.00 10.49
C GLY A 198 8.75 7.08 11.01
N LYS A 199 8.47 8.11 10.21
CA LYS A 199 7.55 9.20 10.54
C LYS A 199 6.39 9.21 9.57
N VAL A 200 5.15 9.13 10.07
CA VAL A 200 3.95 9.40 9.26
C VAL A 200 3.71 10.89 9.25
N LEU A 201 3.88 11.47 8.09
CA LEU A 201 3.47 12.83 7.82
C LEU A 201 2.16 12.76 7.02
N PRO A 202 1.23 13.70 7.18
CA PRO A 202 0.00 13.77 6.37
C PRO A 202 0.28 13.85 4.87
N HIS A 203 1.39 14.49 4.49
CA HIS A 203 1.81 14.71 3.12
C HIS A 203 1.85 13.45 2.23
N PRO A 204 2.44 12.32 2.62
CA PRO A 204 2.45 11.13 1.77
C PRO A 204 1.06 10.54 1.52
N LEU A 205 0.17 10.61 2.50
CA LEU A 205 -1.22 10.16 2.33
C LEU A 205 -1.98 11.06 1.36
N LEU A 206 -1.80 12.38 1.48
CA LEU A 206 -2.38 13.36 0.56
C LEU A 206 -1.81 13.21 -0.86
N ALA A 207 -0.50 12.97 -1.00
CA ALA A 207 0.13 12.73 -2.28
C ALA A 207 -0.41 11.46 -2.96
N LEU A 208 -0.52 10.35 -2.23
CA LEU A 208 -1.11 9.10 -2.74
C LEU A 208 -2.56 9.29 -3.16
N PHE A 209 -3.35 9.99 -2.33
CA PHE A 209 -4.74 10.30 -2.66
C PHE A 209 -4.82 11.15 -3.92
N GLY A 210 -3.99 12.19 -4.03
CA GLY A 210 -3.93 13.07 -5.21
C GLY A 210 -3.54 12.32 -6.49
N VAL A 211 -2.55 11.43 -6.42
CA VAL A 211 -2.15 10.59 -7.56
C VAL A 211 -3.27 9.63 -7.95
N ALA A 212 -3.92 8.96 -7.00
CA ALA A 212 -5.05 8.07 -7.26
C ALA A 212 -6.22 8.82 -7.90
N LEU A 213 -6.52 10.02 -7.41
CA LEU A 213 -7.55 10.91 -7.97
C LEU A 213 -7.19 11.30 -9.42
N LEU A 214 -5.93 11.65 -9.68
CA LEU A 214 -5.48 11.99 -11.03
C LEU A 214 -5.63 10.80 -11.99
N HIS A 215 -5.28 9.57 -11.57
CA HIS A 215 -5.52 8.37 -12.37
C HIS A 215 -7.00 8.16 -12.72
N ALA A 216 -7.90 8.49 -11.81
CA ALA A 216 -9.34 8.43 -12.06
C ALA A 216 -9.81 9.51 -13.04
N LEU A 217 -9.28 10.74 -12.91
CA LEU A 217 -9.73 11.91 -13.67
C LEU A 217 -9.11 11.99 -15.08
N ILE A 218 -7.90 11.46 -15.29
CA ILE A 218 -7.22 11.53 -16.61
C ILE A 218 -7.97 10.79 -17.72
N LYS A 219 -8.80 9.81 -17.34
CA LYS A 219 -9.64 9.03 -18.26
C LYS A 219 -11.01 9.67 -18.51
N ARG A 220 -11.34 10.75 -17.82
CA ARG A 220 -12.61 11.44 -17.95
C ARG A 220 -12.57 12.46 -19.11
N PRO A 221 -13.73 12.86 -19.64
CA PRO A 221 -13.78 13.91 -20.66
C PRO A 221 -13.29 15.24 -20.09
N HIS A 222 -12.92 16.17 -20.99
CA HIS A 222 -12.61 17.54 -20.62
C HIS A 222 -13.77 18.17 -19.79
N PRO A 223 -13.49 18.94 -18.71
CA PRO A 223 -12.18 19.47 -18.27
C PRO A 223 -11.49 18.64 -17.18
N TRP A 224 -12.01 17.48 -16.81
CA TRP A 224 -11.57 16.70 -15.64
C TRP A 224 -10.08 16.38 -15.56
N PRO A 225 -9.36 16.04 -16.66
CA PRO A 225 -7.92 15.83 -16.59
C PRO A 225 -7.15 17.06 -16.12
N GLY A 226 -7.54 18.25 -16.59
CA GLY A 226 -6.92 19.51 -16.19
C GLY A 226 -7.17 19.83 -14.71
N ILE A 227 -8.40 19.63 -14.26
CA ILE A 227 -8.78 19.79 -12.84
C ILE A 227 -7.98 18.81 -11.97
N GLY A 228 -7.81 17.56 -12.41
CA GLY A 228 -7.04 16.55 -11.69
C GLY A 228 -5.58 16.95 -11.46
N PHE A 229 -4.89 17.44 -12.50
CA PHE A 229 -3.53 17.94 -12.38
C PHE A 229 -3.44 19.17 -11.47
N PHE A 230 -4.40 20.09 -11.57
CA PHE A 230 -4.42 21.28 -10.73
C PHE A 230 -4.61 20.94 -9.24
N LEU A 231 -5.57 20.06 -8.94
CA LEU A 231 -5.80 19.57 -7.58
C LEU A 231 -4.60 18.83 -7.01
N LEU A 232 -3.95 17.98 -7.82
CA LEU A 232 -2.72 17.32 -7.40
C LEU A 232 -1.63 18.33 -7.04
N GLY A 233 -1.43 19.36 -7.87
CA GLY A 233 -0.48 20.44 -7.58
C GLY A 233 -0.78 21.13 -6.24
N LEU A 234 -2.04 21.44 -5.95
CA LEU A 234 -2.46 22.04 -4.68
C LEU A 234 -2.21 21.10 -3.49
N LEU A 235 -2.55 19.81 -3.62
CA LEU A 235 -2.33 18.81 -2.57
C LEU A 235 -0.85 18.61 -2.25
N LEU A 236 0.02 18.69 -3.28
CA LEU A 236 1.46 18.57 -3.11
C LEU A 236 2.13 19.82 -2.54
N LEU A 237 1.49 20.99 -2.66
CA LEU A 237 1.97 22.23 -2.04
C LEU A 237 1.70 22.30 -0.54
N TRP A 238 0.77 21.51 -0.04
CA TRP A 238 0.44 21.52 1.39
C TRP A 238 1.49 20.73 2.17
N HIS A 239 2.47 21.46 2.72
CA HIS A 239 3.51 20.99 3.63
C HIS A 239 3.35 21.59 5.01
#